data_87311ed0c0151de0bf0f086a31f684a4
#
_entry.id   87311ed0c0151de0bf0f086a31f684a4
#
_cell.length_a   1.000
_cell.length_b   1.000
_cell.length_c   1.000
_cell.angle_alpha   90.00
_cell.angle_beta   90.00
_cell.angle_gamma   90.00
#
_symmetry.space_group_name_H-M   'P 1'
#
loop_
_entity.id
_entity.type
_entity.pdbx_description
1 polymer ?
#
loop_
_entity_poly.entity_id
_entity_poly.type
_entity_poly.pdbx_seq_one_letter_code
_entity_poly.pdbx_strand_id
1 'polypeptide(L)'
;MVITSNTTVEQFLTEIMPKEALDMLQNSNAPKELSGTEITMVVEVDGKSYGFKVKDGKDITPCGDIPNAMLRLKISGSDLKKMIETNNLDMLLGMQKDLTRARYNALSSLKGSFIAKLKNDDGSEFTIEAILNGATSPQSIFRMSTKDSAALMKKETNPVNLFMSGAMKIEGD
;
A
#
# COMPACT_ATOMS: atom_id res chain seq x y z
N MET A 1 11.81 -12.04 10.42
CA MET A 1 12.64 -12.14 9.19
C MET A 1 13.13 -10.75 8.82
N VAL A 2 14.40 -10.62 8.46
CA VAL A 2 15.00 -9.32 8.14
C VAL A 2 14.98 -9.10 6.63
N ILE A 3 14.58 -7.89 6.21
CA ILE A 3 14.63 -7.50 4.81
C ILE A 3 16.07 -7.09 4.48
N THR A 4 16.66 -7.76 3.48
CA THR A 4 18.00 -7.45 2.99
C THR A 4 17.94 -7.10 1.51
N SER A 5 19.05 -6.57 0.96
CA SER A 5 19.13 -6.29 -0.47
C SER A 5 19.02 -7.57 -1.33
N ASN A 6 19.20 -8.74 -0.73
CA ASN A 6 19.08 -10.03 -1.42
C ASN A 6 17.66 -10.62 -1.33
N THR A 7 16.75 -10.00 -0.61
CA THR A 7 15.35 -10.44 -0.52
C THR A 7 14.71 -10.37 -1.91
N THR A 8 14.10 -11.47 -2.35
CA THR A 8 13.39 -11.49 -3.63
C THR A 8 12.00 -10.87 -3.51
N VAL A 9 11.44 -10.46 -4.64
CA VAL A 9 10.05 -9.96 -4.70
C VAL A 9 9.09 -11.03 -4.16
N GLU A 10 9.27 -12.28 -4.56
CA GLU A 10 8.40 -13.37 -4.10
C GLU A 10 8.52 -13.60 -2.60
N GLN A 11 9.73 -13.64 -2.05
CA GLN A 11 9.91 -13.76 -0.60
C GLN A 11 9.26 -12.60 0.15
N PHE A 12 9.41 -11.39 -0.35
CA PHE A 12 8.78 -10.23 0.26
C PHE A 12 7.27 -10.37 0.31
N LEU A 13 6.63 -10.74 -0.81
CA LEU A 13 5.17 -10.81 -0.91
C LEU A 13 4.57 -12.04 -0.22
N THR A 14 5.28 -13.17 -0.20
CA THR A 14 4.73 -14.42 0.34
C THR A 14 5.10 -14.69 1.79
N GLU A 15 6.20 -14.12 2.28
CA GLU A 15 6.71 -14.39 3.62
C GLU A 15 6.80 -13.14 4.49
N ILE A 16 7.46 -12.10 4.01
CA ILE A 16 7.78 -10.93 4.83
C ILE A 16 6.57 -10.01 5.03
N MET A 17 5.93 -9.59 3.95
CA MET A 17 4.82 -8.65 4.03
C MET A 17 3.64 -9.20 4.84
N PRO A 18 3.21 -10.46 4.65
CA PRO A 18 2.13 -11.01 5.48
C PRO A 18 2.49 -11.08 6.96
N LYS A 19 3.74 -11.45 7.28
CA LYS A 19 4.19 -11.53 8.66
C LYS A 19 4.26 -10.16 9.33
N GLU A 20 4.84 -9.18 8.64
CA GLU A 20 4.92 -7.81 9.15
C GLU A 20 3.53 -7.21 9.35
N ALA A 21 2.62 -7.44 8.41
CA ALA A 21 1.24 -6.99 8.52
C ALA A 21 0.54 -7.65 9.70
N LEU A 22 0.72 -8.94 9.90
CA LEU A 22 0.13 -9.66 11.03
C LEU A 22 0.64 -9.13 12.36
N ASP A 23 1.96 -8.92 12.48
CA ASP A 23 2.56 -8.35 13.68
C ASP A 23 2.01 -6.94 13.98
N MET A 24 1.87 -6.10 12.96
CA MET A 24 1.28 -4.77 13.12
C MET A 24 -0.17 -4.83 13.60
N LEU A 25 -0.97 -5.73 13.05
CA LEU A 25 -2.37 -5.90 13.45
C LEU A 25 -2.46 -6.37 14.90
N GLN A 26 -1.66 -7.36 15.29
CA GLN A 26 -1.68 -7.92 16.63
C GLN A 26 -1.22 -6.92 17.70
N ASN A 27 -0.35 -5.99 17.33
CA ASN A 27 0.16 -4.95 18.23
C ASN A 27 -0.63 -3.64 18.15
N SER A 28 -1.82 -3.68 17.58
CA SER A 28 -2.69 -2.52 17.40
C SER A 28 -4.09 -2.80 17.94
N ASN A 29 -4.98 -1.81 17.83
CA ASN A 29 -6.39 -1.95 18.17
C ASN A 29 -7.22 -2.58 17.04
N ALA A 30 -6.60 -2.99 15.93
CA ALA A 30 -7.32 -3.51 14.77
C ALA A 30 -8.20 -4.72 15.09
N PRO A 31 -7.78 -5.71 15.89
CA PRO A 31 -8.68 -6.83 16.24
C PRO A 31 -9.95 -6.39 16.93
N LYS A 32 -9.90 -5.35 17.74
CA LYS A 32 -11.07 -4.79 18.41
C LYS A 32 -11.91 -3.93 17.47
N GLU A 33 -11.25 -3.07 16.71
CA GLU A 33 -11.89 -2.11 15.81
C GLU A 33 -12.56 -2.80 14.62
N LEU A 34 -11.97 -3.86 14.10
CA LEU A 34 -12.37 -4.50 12.85
C LEU A 34 -13.06 -5.85 13.05
N SER A 35 -13.57 -6.12 14.25
CA SER A 35 -14.35 -7.34 14.50
C SER A 35 -15.54 -7.42 13.53
N GLY A 36 -15.74 -8.59 12.93
CA GLY A 36 -16.81 -8.81 11.96
C GLY A 36 -16.55 -8.27 10.55
N THR A 37 -15.33 -7.80 10.26
CA THR A 37 -14.98 -7.28 8.93
C THR A 37 -14.07 -8.22 8.17
N GLU A 38 -14.03 -8.05 6.85
CA GLU A 38 -13.05 -8.68 5.97
C GLU A 38 -12.48 -7.63 5.04
N ILE A 39 -11.16 -7.49 5.04
CA ILE A 39 -10.44 -6.61 4.11
C ILE A 39 -9.78 -7.52 3.07
N THR A 40 -9.96 -7.19 1.81
CA THR A 40 -9.33 -7.90 0.70
C THR A 40 -8.30 -6.98 0.04
N MET A 41 -7.12 -7.53 -0.20
CA MET A 41 -6.02 -6.80 -0.82
C MET A 41 -5.32 -7.69 -1.84
N VAL A 42 -4.94 -7.13 -2.97
CA VAL A 42 -4.14 -7.81 -3.98
C VAL A 42 -2.93 -6.93 -4.30
N VAL A 43 -1.77 -7.55 -4.39
CA VAL A 43 -0.57 -6.93 -4.97
C VAL A 43 -0.31 -7.65 -6.29
N GLU A 44 -0.35 -6.90 -7.38
CA GLU A 44 -0.11 -7.42 -8.71
C GLU A 44 1.26 -6.96 -9.19
N VAL A 45 2.12 -7.94 -9.53
CA VAL A 45 3.49 -7.67 -9.96
C VAL A 45 3.71 -8.39 -11.30
N ASP A 46 3.91 -7.61 -12.36
CA ASP A 46 4.17 -8.13 -13.71
C ASP A 46 3.12 -9.19 -14.14
N GLY A 47 1.85 -8.93 -13.83
CA GLY A 47 0.75 -9.81 -14.21
C GLY A 47 0.47 -10.96 -13.25
N LYS A 48 1.30 -11.15 -12.20
CA LYS A 48 1.05 -12.15 -11.16
C LYS A 48 0.40 -11.49 -9.95
N SER A 49 -0.67 -12.09 -9.45
CA SER A 49 -1.46 -11.55 -8.35
C SER A 49 -1.20 -12.30 -7.05
N TYR A 50 -0.99 -11.55 -5.98
CA TYR A 50 -0.82 -12.03 -4.61
C TYR A 50 -1.94 -11.45 -3.78
N GLY A 51 -2.91 -12.28 -3.41
CA GLY A 51 -4.07 -11.84 -2.65
C GLY A 51 -3.93 -12.12 -1.15
N PHE A 52 -4.58 -11.29 -0.36
CA PHE A 52 -4.60 -11.41 1.10
C PHE A 52 -5.99 -11.06 1.61
N LYS A 53 -6.52 -11.90 2.49
CA LYS A 53 -7.76 -11.62 3.20
C LYS A 53 -7.43 -11.37 4.66
N VAL A 54 -7.84 -10.21 5.17
CA VAL A 54 -7.65 -9.84 6.57
C VAL A 54 -9.01 -9.94 7.25
N LYS A 55 -9.17 -10.95 8.08
CA LYS A 55 -10.43 -11.21 8.77
C LYS A 55 -10.37 -10.73 10.20
N ASP A 56 -11.40 -9.98 10.60
CA ASP A 56 -11.56 -9.46 11.97
C ASP A 56 -10.36 -8.61 12.43
N GLY A 57 -9.59 -8.06 11.51
CA GLY A 57 -8.40 -7.27 11.83
C GLY A 57 -7.29 -8.05 12.53
N LYS A 58 -7.34 -9.38 12.51
CA LYS A 58 -6.38 -10.21 13.26
C LYS A 58 -5.80 -11.39 12.49
N ASP A 59 -6.49 -11.92 11.51
CA ASP A 59 -6.05 -13.09 10.75
C ASP A 59 -5.79 -12.70 9.30
N ILE A 60 -4.64 -13.10 8.76
CA ILE A 60 -4.28 -12.86 7.36
C ILE A 60 -4.17 -14.21 6.66
N THR A 61 -4.97 -14.39 5.61
CA THR A 61 -4.94 -15.59 4.78
C THR A 61 -4.44 -15.24 3.39
N PRO A 62 -3.27 -15.74 2.98
CA PRO A 62 -2.79 -15.58 1.62
C PRO A 62 -3.68 -16.35 0.64
N CYS A 63 -3.88 -15.79 -0.54
CA CYS A 63 -4.62 -16.44 -1.62
C CYS A 63 -4.12 -15.92 -2.97
N GLY A 64 -4.73 -16.36 -4.05
CA GLY A 64 -4.43 -15.85 -5.38
C GLY A 64 -5.15 -14.53 -5.66
N ASP A 65 -5.57 -14.32 -6.91
CA ASP A 65 -6.29 -13.11 -7.27
C ASP A 65 -7.65 -13.04 -6.58
N ILE A 66 -8.06 -11.83 -6.24
CA ILE A 66 -9.37 -11.52 -5.67
C ILE A 66 -10.02 -10.48 -6.59
N PRO A 67 -11.03 -10.87 -7.39
CA PRO A 67 -11.75 -9.90 -8.22
C PRO A 67 -12.39 -8.81 -7.37
N ASN A 68 -12.30 -7.57 -7.83
CA ASN A 68 -12.88 -6.41 -7.15
C ASN A 68 -12.39 -6.27 -5.70
N ALA A 69 -11.12 -6.62 -5.44
CA ALA A 69 -10.53 -6.45 -4.12
C ALA A 69 -10.71 -5.01 -3.62
N MET A 70 -10.88 -4.86 -2.31
CA MET A 70 -11.01 -3.55 -1.68
C MET A 70 -9.84 -2.64 -2.05
N LEU A 71 -8.63 -3.20 -2.10
CA LEU A 71 -7.43 -2.50 -2.56
C LEU A 71 -6.63 -3.42 -3.46
N ARG A 72 -6.32 -2.96 -4.66
CA ARG A 72 -5.38 -3.62 -5.58
C ARG A 72 -4.23 -2.68 -5.85
N LEU A 73 -3.03 -3.12 -5.56
CA LEU A 73 -1.81 -2.37 -5.88
C LEU A 73 -1.12 -3.03 -7.06
N LYS A 74 -0.84 -2.26 -8.10
CA LYS A 74 -0.08 -2.72 -9.27
C LYS A 74 1.26 -2.03 -9.27
N ILE A 75 2.33 -2.82 -9.32
CA ILE A 75 3.70 -2.31 -9.33
C ILE A 75 4.54 -3.24 -10.22
N SER A 76 5.52 -2.68 -10.95
CA SER A 76 6.44 -3.50 -11.72
C SER A 76 7.40 -4.26 -10.80
N GLY A 77 7.84 -5.43 -11.23
CA GLY A 77 8.82 -6.22 -10.48
C GLY A 77 10.13 -5.47 -10.28
N SER A 78 10.57 -4.70 -11.29
CA SER A 78 11.79 -3.91 -11.17
C SER A 78 11.66 -2.79 -10.14
N ASP A 79 10.53 -2.10 -10.09
CA ASP A 79 10.29 -1.07 -9.08
C ASP A 79 10.24 -1.67 -7.68
N LEU A 80 9.51 -2.76 -7.50
CA LEU A 80 9.42 -3.42 -6.20
C LEU A 80 10.79 -3.95 -5.75
N LYS A 81 11.56 -4.53 -6.65
CA LYS A 81 12.92 -4.99 -6.34
C LYS A 81 13.79 -3.83 -5.88
N LYS A 82 13.73 -2.70 -6.56
CA LYS A 82 14.49 -1.51 -6.17
C LYS A 82 14.01 -0.95 -4.82
N MET A 83 12.71 -0.96 -4.55
CA MET A 83 12.17 -0.57 -3.25
C MET A 83 12.72 -1.45 -2.12
N ILE A 84 12.82 -2.76 -2.36
CA ILE A 84 13.40 -3.70 -1.40
C ILE A 84 14.89 -3.39 -1.19
N GLU A 85 15.65 -3.23 -2.27
CA GLU A 85 17.09 -2.98 -2.21
C GLU A 85 17.45 -1.67 -1.52
N THR A 86 16.62 -0.65 -1.68
CA THR A 86 16.84 0.68 -1.10
C THR A 86 16.10 0.89 0.22
N ASN A 87 15.39 -0.13 0.69
CA ASN A 87 14.56 -0.08 1.92
C ASN A 87 13.51 1.03 1.89
N ASN A 88 12.89 1.25 0.72
CA ASN A 88 11.80 2.23 0.53
C ASN A 88 10.45 1.50 0.50
N LEU A 89 10.07 0.88 1.61
CA LEU A 89 8.87 0.04 1.71
C LEU A 89 7.75 0.67 2.55
N ASP A 90 7.92 1.91 2.97
CA ASP A 90 6.97 2.57 3.87
C ASP A 90 5.55 2.62 3.31
N MET A 91 5.39 2.86 2.01
CA MET A 91 4.07 2.90 1.39
C MET A 91 3.37 1.55 1.44
N LEU A 92 4.09 0.45 1.23
CA LEU A 92 3.52 -0.90 1.26
C LEU A 92 3.28 -1.40 2.68
N LEU A 93 4.24 -1.18 3.57
CA LEU A 93 4.17 -1.68 4.95
C LEU A 93 3.39 -0.74 5.88
N GLY A 94 3.24 0.53 5.52
CA GLY A 94 2.57 1.51 6.36
C GLY A 94 1.04 1.49 6.27
N MET A 95 0.48 0.82 5.27
CA MET A 95 -0.98 0.82 5.06
C MET A 95 -1.77 0.11 6.16
N GLN A 96 -1.14 -0.79 6.91
CA GLN A 96 -1.77 -1.51 8.01
C GLN A 96 -1.78 -0.72 9.31
N LYS A 97 -1.10 0.43 9.35
CA LYS A 97 -1.07 1.29 10.54
C LYS A 97 -2.40 2.02 10.68
N ASP A 98 -2.85 2.15 11.91
CA ASP A 98 -4.05 2.93 12.25
C ASP A 98 -5.32 2.47 11.53
N LEU A 99 -5.49 1.18 11.33
CA LEU A 99 -6.74 0.64 10.81
C LEU A 99 -7.82 0.78 11.89
N THR A 100 -8.80 1.64 11.61
CA THR A 100 -9.95 1.89 12.47
C THR A 100 -11.22 1.50 11.75
N ARG A 101 -12.31 1.36 12.49
CA ARG A 101 -13.64 1.10 11.91
C ARG A 101 -14.02 2.22 10.93
N ALA A 102 -13.73 3.47 11.28
CA ALA A 102 -14.03 4.61 10.41
C ALA A 102 -13.26 4.53 9.08
N ARG A 103 -11.98 4.15 9.12
CA ARG A 103 -11.18 3.97 7.91
C ARG A 103 -11.66 2.79 7.08
N TYR A 104 -12.03 1.70 7.73
CA TYR A 104 -12.61 0.54 7.05
C TYR A 104 -13.89 0.94 6.31
N ASN A 105 -14.78 1.65 6.98
CA ASN A 105 -16.03 2.10 6.37
C ASN A 105 -15.77 3.03 5.19
N ALA A 106 -14.82 3.94 5.31
CA ALA A 106 -14.41 4.83 4.22
C ALA A 106 -13.88 4.04 3.03
N LEU A 107 -12.95 3.11 3.27
CA LEU A 107 -12.36 2.29 2.21
C LEU A 107 -13.41 1.42 1.50
N SER A 108 -14.36 0.88 2.23
CA SER A 108 -15.38 -0.01 1.64
C SER A 108 -16.32 0.72 0.69
N SER A 109 -16.43 2.04 0.80
CA SER A 109 -17.30 2.87 -0.05
C SER A 109 -16.55 3.61 -1.15
N LEU A 110 -15.23 3.68 -1.09
CA LEU A 110 -14.42 4.39 -2.09
C LEU A 110 -14.37 3.62 -3.41
N LYS A 111 -14.49 4.35 -4.51
CA LYS A 111 -14.35 3.80 -5.86
C LYS A 111 -13.48 4.73 -6.69
N GLY A 112 -12.56 4.16 -7.43
CA GLY A 112 -11.65 4.90 -8.28
C GLY A 112 -10.25 4.34 -8.17
N SER A 113 -9.32 5.00 -8.84
CA SER A 113 -7.92 4.61 -8.80
C SER A 113 -7.03 5.82 -8.68
N PHE A 114 -5.81 5.59 -8.21
CA PHE A 114 -4.79 6.63 -8.26
C PHE A 114 -3.45 6.02 -8.61
N ILE A 115 -2.61 6.84 -9.24
CA ILE A 115 -1.24 6.49 -9.58
C ILE A 115 -0.33 7.37 -8.75
N ALA A 116 0.51 6.75 -7.94
CA ALA A 116 1.55 7.46 -7.20
C ALA A 116 2.86 7.36 -7.98
N LYS A 117 3.44 8.50 -8.33
CA LYS A 117 4.74 8.58 -8.99
C LYS A 117 5.72 9.19 -8.02
N LEU A 118 6.65 8.37 -7.54
CA LEU A 118 7.55 8.70 -6.45
C LEU A 118 8.98 8.82 -6.96
N LYS A 119 9.52 10.04 -6.91
CA LYS A 119 10.85 10.31 -7.41
C LYS A 119 11.91 10.03 -6.34
N ASN A 120 12.89 9.22 -6.70
CA ASN A 120 14.04 8.90 -5.87
C ASN A 120 15.13 9.96 -5.97
N ASP A 121 16.04 9.97 -5.01
CA ASP A 121 17.17 10.92 -4.99
C ASP A 121 18.08 10.78 -6.21
N ASP A 122 18.18 9.58 -6.78
CA ASP A 122 18.98 9.32 -7.99
C ASP A 122 18.29 9.73 -9.30
N GLY A 123 17.08 10.29 -9.22
CA GLY A 123 16.30 10.70 -10.38
C GLY A 123 15.40 9.62 -10.96
N SER A 124 15.52 8.37 -10.53
CA SER A 124 14.59 7.32 -10.94
C SER A 124 13.22 7.50 -10.28
N GLU A 125 12.21 6.82 -10.80
CA GLU A 125 10.83 6.98 -10.33
C GLU A 125 10.22 5.61 -10.07
N PHE A 126 9.51 5.49 -8.94
CA PHE A 126 8.61 4.37 -8.67
C PHE A 126 7.20 4.75 -9.11
N THR A 127 6.49 3.80 -9.73
CA THR A 127 5.08 3.98 -10.09
C THR A 127 4.26 2.90 -9.44
N ILE A 128 3.26 3.30 -8.65
CA ILE A 128 2.33 2.40 -7.99
C ILE A 128 0.92 2.83 -8.37
N GLU A 129 0.15 1.92 -8.93
CA GLU A 129 -1.27 2.15 -9.20
C GLU A 129 -2.10 1.48 -8.12
N ALA A 130 -3.03 2.21 -7.51
CA ALA A 130 -3.97 1.69 -6.54
C ALA A 130 -5.38 1.74 -7.11
N ILE A 131 -6.08 0.61 -7.07
CA ILE A 131 -7.46 0.48 -7.54
C ILE A 131 -8.33 0.11 -6.35
N LEU A 132 -9.36 0.92 -6.10
CA LEU A 132 -10.24 0.75 -4.95
C LEU A 132 -11.55 0.10 -5.37
N ASN A 133 -11.88 -1.04 -4.74
CA ASN A 133 -13.11 -1.79 -4.96
C ASN A 133 -13.39 -2.12 -6.43
N GLY A 134 -12.31 -2.37 -7.19
CA GLY A 134 -12.39 -2.74 -8.61
C GLY A 134 -12.69 -1.60 -9.57
N ALA A 135 -12.77 -0.37 -9.11
CA ALA A 135 -13.11 0.78 -9.95
C ALA A 135 -11.83 1.48 -10.44
N THR A 136 -11.67 1.58 -11.77
CA THR A 136 -10.52 2.25 -12.38
C THR A 136 -10.75 3.74 -12.63
N SER A 137 -11.98 4.20 -12.50
CA SER A 137 -12.32 5.63 -12.65
C SER A 137 -13.24 6.07 -11.52
N PRO A 138 -13.17 7.33 -11.09
CA PRO A 138 -12.24 8.36 -11.53
C PRO A 138 -10.79 8.04 -11.17
N GLN A 139 -9.83 8.67 -11.86
CA GLN A 139 -8.41 8.43 -11.61
C GLN A 139 -7.67 9.73 -11.33
N SER A 140 -6.79 9.69 -10.34
CA SER A 140 -5.92 10.80 -9.97
C SER A 140 -4.45 10.35 -10.02
N ILE A 141 -3.56 11.28 -10.32
CA ILE A 141 -2.12 11.03 -10.35
C ILE A 141 -1.46 11.93 -9.31
N PHE A 142 -0.71 11.33 -8.40
CA PHE A 142 0.05 12.05 -7.37
C PHE A 142 1.54 11.95 -7.68
N ARG A 143 2.22 13.09 -7.68
CA ARG A 143 3.68 13.16 -7.91
C ARG A 143 4.34 13.77 -6.68
N MET A 144 5.31 13.08 -6.12
CA MET A 144 6.10 13.57 -4.98
C MET A 144 7.42 12.80 -4.90
N SER A 145 8.31 13.21 -4.01
CA SER A 145 9.53 12.44 -3.75
C SER A 145 9.25 11.22 -2.88
N THR A 146 10.13 10.21 -2.94
CA THR A 146 10.06 9.06 -2.03
C THR A 146 10.21 9.51 -0.58
N LYS A 147 11.01 10.52 -0.33
CA LYS A 147 11.21 11.10 1.00
C LYS A 147 9.90 11.68 1.56
N ASP A 148 9.17 12.45 0.75
CA ASP A 148 7.89 13.03 1.16
C ASP A 148 6.82 11.96 1.35
N SER A 149 6.81 10.93 0.50
CA SER A 149 5.91 9.79 0.65
C SER A 149 6.16 9.06 1.98
N ALA A 150 7.42 8.81 2.32
CA ALA A 150 7.78 8.20 3.60
C ALA A 150 7.34 9.08 4.79
N ALA A 151 7.54 10.39 4.69
CA ALA A 151 7.12 11.33 5.74
C ALA A 151 5.60 11.32 5.93
N LEU A 152 4.83 11.21 4.84
CA LEU A 152 3.37 11.05 4.92
C LEU A 152 2.99 9.77 5.68
N MET A 153 3.61 8.64 5.36
CA MET A 153 3.32 7.37 6.02
C MET A 153 3.66 7.39 7.50
N LYS A 154 4.71 8.13 7.88
CA LYS A 154 5.12 8.30 9.28
C LYS A 154 4.39 9.42 9.99
N LYS A 155 3.48 10.12 9.32
CA LYS A 155 2.74 11.27 9.85
C LYS A 155 3.62 12.43 10.29
N GLU A 156 4.81 12.56 9.71
CA GLU A 156 5.72 13.69 9.91
C GLU A 156 5.29 14.92 9.12
N THR A 157 4.45 14.75 8.12
CA THR A 157 3.85 15.80 7.32
C THR A 157 2.43 15.40 6.94
N ASN A 158 1.72 16.24 6.20
CA ASN A 158 0.37 15.94 5.71
C ASN A 158 0.21 16.35 4.24
N PRO A 159 -0.80 15.80 3.54
CA PRO A 159 -1.01 16.09 2.12
C PRO A 159 -1.22 17.58 1.82
N VAL A 160 -1.89 18.30 2.70
CA VAL A 160 -2.14 19.73 2.51
C VAL A 160 -0.83 20.51 2.50
N ASN A 161 0.05 20.24 3.46
CA ASN A 161 1.35 20.90 3.53
C ASN A 161 2.20 20.62 2.29
N LEU A 162 2.24 19.36 1.83
CA LEU A 162 3.00 19.00 0.64
C LEU A 162 2.44 19.67 -0.62
N PHE A 163 1.14 19.72 -0.76
CA PHE A 163 0.49 20.38 -1.89
C PHE A 163 0.75 21.89 -1.88
N MET A 164 0.58 22.53 -0.75
CA MET A 164 0.77 23.99 -0.62
C MET A 164 2.22 24.42 -0.84
N SER A 165 3.19 23.59 -0.46
CA SER A 165 4.61 23.88 -0.69
C SER A 165 5.08 23.57 -2.11
N GLY A 166 4.24 22.92 -2.93
CA GLY A 166 4.62 22.48 -4.27
C GLY A 166 5.40 21.17 -4.31
N ALA A 167 5.61 20.52 -3.14
CA ALA A 167 6.31 19.24 -3.08
C ALA A 167 5.48 18.08 -3.61
N MET A 168 4.16 18.21 -3.58
CA MET A 168 3.25 17.23 -4.16
C MET A 168 2.39 17.88 -5.24
N LYS A 169 2.28 17.21 -6.38
CA LYS A 169 1.41 17.62 -7.49
C LYS A 169 0.33 16.58 -7.69
N ILE A 170 -0.89 17.05 -7.96
CA ILE A 170 -2.06 16.20 -8.17
C ILE A 170 -2.65 16.52 -9.53
N GLU A 171 -2.88 15.47 -10.34
CA GLU A 171 -3.52 15.56 -11.65
C GLU A 171 -4.74 14.65 -11.67
N GLY A 172 -5.77 15.03 -12.47
CA GLY A 172 -6.98 14.24 -12.63
C GLY A 172 -8.09 14.64 -11.65
N ASP A 173 -9.00 13.70 -11.39
CA ASP A 173 -10.15 13.94 -10.52
C ASP A 173 -9.79 13.70 -9.02
#